data_1985825cc997d7b80fc334f4152aca22
#
_entry.id   1985825cc997d7b80fc334f4152aca22
#
_cell.length_a   1.000
_cell.length_b   1.000
_cell.length_c   1.000
_cell.angle_alpha   90.00
_cell.angle_beta   90.00
_cell.angle_gamma   90.00
#
_symmetry.space_group_name_H-M   'P 1'
#
loop_
_entity.id
_entity.type
_entity.pdbx_description
1 polymer ?
#
loop_
_entity_poly.entity_id
_entity_poly.type
_entity_poly.pdbx_seq_one_letter_code
_entity_poly.pdbx_strand_id
1 'polypeptide(L)'
;MGLGAAYKEGFRYILDKLDSELIVQMDADHSHQPSEIPNMLEKIKNFDYLIASRHVEGSDIVGWGIGRKATHSVAGVIAKACAKIEINDSTSGFRMFKKKTLERIDFDKIRSDGFAFQIEVLYQLKQLGMKGLEVPTVFVNRTEGSSKMGSSEMMQFITMCISYIGRK
;
A
#
# COMPACT_ATOMS: atom_id res chain seq x y z
N MET A 1 1.36 5.09 18.47
CA MET A 1 0.51 4.79 17.30
C MET A 1 1.40 4.22 16.20
N GLY A 2 0.96 3.17 15.52
CA GLY A 2 1.66 2.61 14.36
C GLY A 2 1.27 3.31 13.05
N LEU A 3 1.95 2.94 11.95
CA LEU A 3 1.73 3.50 10.61
C LEU A 3 0.26 3.35 10.17
N GLY A 4 -0.33 2.17 10.35
CA GLY A 4 -1.72 1.91 9.98
C GLY A 4 -2.73 2.74 10.76
N ALA A 5 -2.48 2.96 12.07
CA ALA A 5 -3.33 3.84 12.87
C ALA A 5 -3.29 5.29 12.36
N ALA A 6 -2.10 5.79 12.02
CA ALA A 6 -1.94 7.14 11.48
C ALA A 6 -2.68 7.31 10.13
N TYR A 7 -2.60 6.31 9.23
CA TYR A 7 -3.34 6.37 7.97
C TYR A 7 -4.84 6.26 8.17
N LYS A 8 -5.33 5.41 9.08
CA LYS A 8 -6.77 5.32 9.39
C LYS A 8 -7.32 6.67 9.83
N GLU A 9 -6.65 7.34 10.75
CA GLU A 9 -7.05 8.68 11.21
C GLU A 9 -6.97 9.73 10.09
N GLY A 10 -5.90 9.71 9.29
CA GLY A 10 -5.74 10.61 8.15
C GLY A 10 -6.85 10.43 7.11
N PHE A 11 -7.19 9.20 6.76
CA PHE A 11 -8.29 8.93 5.83
C PHE A 11 -9.64 9.35 6.38
N ARG A 12 -9.95 9.06 7.66
CA ARG A 12 -11.18 9.52 8.30
C ARG A 12 -11.28 11.05 8.28
N TYR A 13 -10.20 11.74 8.62
CA TYR A 13 -10.16 13.19 8.59
C TYR A 13 -10.44 13.74 7.18
N ILE A 14 -9.78 13.18 6.14
CA ILE A 14 -9.97 13.60 4.75
C ILE A 14 -11.42 13.38 4.32
N LEU A 15 -11.99 12.21 4.64
CA LEU A 15 -13.36 11.86 4.25
C LEU A 15 -14.40 12.77 4.91
N ASP A 16 -14.16 13.17 6.16
CA ASP A 16 -15.10 13.99 6.95
C ASP A 16 -14.94 15.50 6.72
N LYS A 17 -13.70 15.97 6.53
CA LYS A 17 -13.39 17.41 6.57
C LYS A 17 -12.99 18.03 5.25
N LEU A 18 -12.54 17.22 4.27
CA LEU A 18 -12.00 17.79 3.04
C LEU A 18 -12.88 17.47 1.83
N ASP A 19 -13.08 18.49 1.01
CA ASP A 19 -13.74 18.35 -0.30
C ASP A 19 -12.66 18.08 -1.38
N SER A 20 -12.22 16.83 -1.44
CA SER A 20 -11.22 16.35 -2.39
C SER A 20 -11.74 15.16 -3.16
N GLU A 21 -11.53 15.10 -4.47
CA GLU A 21 -11.92 13.96 -5.31
C GLU A 21 -10.89 12.82 -5.27
N LEU A 22 -9.63 13.18 -5.10
CA LEU A 22 -8.49 12.26 -5.14
C LEU A 22 -7.64 12.42 -3.88
N ILE A 23 -7.17 11.30 -3.36
CA ILE A 23 -6.32 11.23 -2.19
C ILE A 23 -5.02 10.53 -2.57
N VAL A 24 -3.89 11.16 -2.28
CA VAL A 24 -2.56 10.56 -2.43
C VAL A 24 -2.03 10.19 -1.06
N GLN A 25 -1.67 8.93 -0.91
CA GLN A 25 -0.91 8.41 0.21
C GLN A 25 0.54 8.27 -0.23
N MET A 26 1.49 8.78 0.55
CA MET A 26 2.92 8.59 0.31
C MET A 26 3.73 8.76 1.60
N ASP A 27 4.91 8.14 1.64
CA ASP A 27 5.82 8.30 2.77
C ASP A 27 6.55 9.67 2.67
N ALA A 28 6.83 10.28 3.83
CA ALA A 28 7.46 11.60 3.94
C ALA A 28 8.99 11.53 4.10
N ASP A 29 9.61 10.37 3.81
CA ASP A 29 11.04 10.13 3.98
C ASP A 29 11.87 10.26 2.69
N HIS A 30 11.30 10.93 1.70
CA HIS A 30 11.86 11.12 0.35
C HIS A 30 12.10 9.83 -0.46
N SER A 31 11.59 8.68 -0.01
CA SER A 31 11.69 7.43 -0.78
C SER A 31 10.80 7.43 -2.02
N HIS A 32 9.68 8.14 -1.97
CA HIS A 32 8.75 8.30 -3.09
C HIS A 32 8.97 9.64 -3.80
N GLN A 33 8.73 9.66 -5.11
CA GLN A 33 8.97 10.84 -5.95
C GLN A 33 7.65 11.59 -6.22
N PRO A 34 7.42 12.79 -5.63
CA PRO A 34 6.19 13.57 -5.88
C PRO A 34 6.00 13.93 -7.36
N SER A 35 7.10 13.99 -8.14
CA SER A 35 7.06 14.22 -9.59
C SER A 35 6.31 13.15 -10.38
N GLU A 36 6.02 11.99 -9.79
CA GLU A 36 5.23 10.92 -10.41
C GLU A 36 3.71 11.14 -10.29
N ILE A 37 3.27 12.02 -9.37
CA ILE A 37 1.84 12.31 -9.15
C ILE A 37 1.10 12.74 -10.42
N PRO A 38 1.63 13.65 -11.29
CA PRO A 38 0.95 14.02 -12.53
C PRO A 38 0.64 12.81 -13.43
N ASN A 39 1.58 11.88 -13.58
CA ASN A 39 1.36 10.65 -14.34
C ASN A 39 0.28 9.76 -13.70
N MET A 40 0.24 9.68 -12.37
CA MET A 40 -0.82 8.95 -11.68
C MET A 40 -2.20 9.60 -11.90
N LEU A 41 -2.29 10.94 -11.89
CA LEU A 41 -3.52 11.69 -12.16
C LEU A 41 -4.09 11.41 -13.56
N GLU A 42 -3.25 11.24 -14.56
CA GLU A 42 -3.68 10.88 -15.90
C GLU A 42 -4.25 9.46 -15.96
N LYS A 43 -3.64 8.52 -15.25
CA LYS A 43 -3.97 7.10 -15.30
C LYS A 43 -5.16 6.70 -14.44
N ILE A 44 -5.45 7.43 -13.34
CA ILE A 44 -6.54 7.07 -12.40
C ILE A 44 -7.94 7.14 -13.03
N LYS A 45 -8.11 7.81 -14.15
CA LYS A 45 -9.43 8.09 -14.77
C LYS A 45 -10.32 6.85 -14.88
N ASN A 46 -9.75 5.72 -15.30
CA ASN A 46 -10.46 4.47 -15.54
C ASN A 46 -10.34 3.44 -14.39
N PHE A 47 -9.72 3.81 -13.29
CA PHE A 47 -9.47 2.95 -12.14
C PHE A 47 -10.01 3.58 -10.86
N ASP A 48 -10.23 2.78 -9.85
CA ASP A 48 -10.70 3.23 -8.54
C ASP A 48 -9.52 3.61 -7.63
N TYR A 49 -8.37 2.95 -7.82
CA TYR A 49 -7.13 3.25 -7.12
C TYR A 49 -5.90 2.92 -7.98
N LEU A 50 -4.77 3.56 -7.67
CA LEU A 50 -3.46 3.26 -8.24
C LEU A 50 -2.45 2.93 -7.14
N ILE A 51 -1.47 2.11 -7.51
CA ILE A 51 -0.31 1.80 -6.68
C ILE A 51 0.94 2.09 -7.50
N ALA A 52 1.80 2.95 -6.98
CA ALA A 52 3.16 3.13 -7.49
C ALA A 52 3.98 1.90 -7.07
N SER A 53 4.19 1.00 -8.01
CA SER A 53 4.73 -0.34 -7.80
C SER A 53 6.22 -0.39 -8.13
N ARG A 54 6.97 -1.07 -7.28
CA ARG A 54 8.40 -1.37 -7.47
C ARG A 54 8.65 -2.65 -8.25
N HIS A 55 7.57 -3.36 -8.64
CA HIS A 55 7.61 -4.71 -9.19
C HIS A 55 6.96 -4.84 -10.57
N VAL A 56 6.71 -3.73 -11.25
CA VAL A 56 6.24 -3.71 -12.64
C VAL A 56 7.32 -3.18 -13.58
N GLU A 57 7.18 -3.46 -14.86
CA GLU A 57 8.11 -2.98 -15.87
C GLU A 57 8.27 -1.45 -15.86
N GLY A 58 9.50 -0.96 -15.95
CA GLY A 58 9.82 0.47 -15.84
C GLY A 58 10.04 0.96 -14.41
N SER A 59 9.92 0.10 -13.39
CA SER A 59 10.23 0.46 -12.00
C SER A 59 11.70 0.30 -11.69
N ASP A 60 12.19 1.08 -10.72
CA ASP A 60 13.54 0.93 -10.18
C ASP A 60 13.57 1.05 -8.65
N ILE A 61 14.53 0.37 -8.03
CA ILE A 61 14.80 0.43 -6.59
C ILE A 61 16.27 0.79 -6.39
N VAL A 62 16.52 2.04 -6.05
CA VAL A 62 17.85 2.59 -5.84
C VAL A 62 18.29 2.39 -4.38
N GLY A 63 19.50 1.84 -4.18
CA GLY A 63 20.13 1.75 -2.87
C GLY A 63 19.70 0.57 -1.99
N TRP A 64 18.92 -0.40 -2.50
CA TRP A 64 18.66 -1.66 -1.78
C TRP A 64 19.68 -2.74 -2.13
N GLY A 65 20.22 -3.39 -1.11
CA GLY A 65 21.00 -4.62 -1.30
C GLY A 65 20.12 -5.81 -1.75
N ILE A 66 20.77 -6.80 -2.37
CA ILE A 66 20.11 -7.99 -2.94
C ILE A 66 19.26 -8.72 -1.88
N GLY A 67 19.77 -8.89 -0.66
CA GLY A 67 19.04 -9.56 0.42
C GLY A 67 17.70 -8.87 0.78
N ARG A 68 17.70 -7.52 0.83
CA ARG A 68 16.50 -6.76 1.11
C ARG A 68 15.48 -6.86 -0.03
N LYS A 69 15.95 -6.83 -1.28
CA LYS A 69 15.08 -7.03 -2.46
C LYS A 69 14.43 -8.42 -2.41
N ALA A 70 15.20 -9.47 -2.11
CA ALA A 70 14.70 -10.84 -2.02
C ALA A 70 13.65 -10.99 -0.89
N THR A 71 13.94 -10.52 0.32
CA THR A 71 13.01 -10.59 1.46
C THR A 71 11.69 -9.89 1.15
N HIS A 72 11.77 -8.71 0.51
CA HIS A 72 10.58 -7.93 0.15
C HIS A 72 9.73 -8.65 -0.91
N SER A 73 10.38 -9.25 -1.91
CA SER A 73 9.70 -10.03 -2.95
C SER A 73 8.99 -11.25 -2.36
N VAL A 74 9.65 -11.98 -1.46
CA VAL A 74 9.04 -13.14 -0.77
C VAL A 74 7.82 -12.73 0.05
N ALA A 75 7.91 -11.64 0.83
CA ALA A 75 6.78 -11.12 1.60
C ALA A 75 5.61 -10.73 0.67
N GLY A 76 5.88 -10.09 -0.46
CA GLY A 76 4.88 -9.76 -1.47
C GLY A 76 4.17 -11.00 -2.05
N VAL A 77 4.93 -12.04 -2.38
CA VAL A 77 4.38 -13.31 -2.89
C VAL A 77 3.47 -13.97 -1.85
N ILE A 78 3.89 -14.01 -0.59
CA ILE A 78 3.08 -14.57 0.50
C ILE A 78 1.78 -13.77 0.68
N ALA A 79 1.87 -12.44 0.72
CA ALA A 79 0.70 -11.56 0.82
C ALA A 79 -0.30 -11.79 -0.33
N LYS A 80 0.23 -11.86 -1.56
CA LYS A 80 -0.54 -12.10 -2.77
C LYS A 80 -1.27 -13.45 -2.70
N ALA A 81 -0.58 -14.50 -2.29
CA ALA A 81 -1.16 -15.84 -2.18
C ALA A 81 -2.24 -15.92 -1.08
N CYS A 82 -1.95 -15.38 0.11
CA CYS A 82 -2.85 -15.46 1.27
C CYS A 82 -4.11 -14.61 1.10
N ALA A 83 -3.96 -13.37 0.66
CA ALA A 83 -5.07 -12.43 0.45
C ALA A 83 -5.70 -12.56 -0.95
N LYS A 84 -5.15 -13.42 -1.81
CA LYS A 84 -5.57 -13.60 -3.22
C LYS A 84 -5.62 -12.28 -3.98
N ILE A 85 -4.70 -11.35 -3.69
CA ILE A 85 -4.61 -10.03 -4.32
C ILE A 85 -3.80 -10.15 -5.60
N GLU A 86 -4.24 -9.54 -6.70
CA GLU A 86 -3.54 -9.58 -7.99
C GLU A 86 -2.41 -8.54 -8.11
N ILE A 87 -2.32 -7.62 -7.15
CA ILE A 87 -1.30 -6.57 -7.07
C ILE A 87 0.07 -7.17 -6.75
N ASN A 88 1.10 -6.78 -7.50
CA ASN A 88 2.48 -7.25 -7.30
C ASN A 88 3.16 -6.55 -6.11
N ASP A 89 2.92 -5.25 -5.93
CA ASP A 89 3.46 -4.47 -4.80
C ASP A 89 2.39 -4.14 -3.76
N SER A 90 1.98 -5.17 -3.02
CA SER A 90 0.96 -5.03 -1.97
C SER A 90 1.41 -4.19 -0.77
N THR A 91 2.71 -3.90 -0.65
CA THR A 91 3.31 -3.18 0.49
C THR A 91 3.74 -1.76 0.15
N SER A 92 3.58 -1.31 -1.10
CA SER A 92 3.87 0.08 -1.45
C SER A 92 3.03 1.05 -0.65
N GLY A 93 3.68 2.07 -0.07
CA GLY A 93 3.05 3.20 0.61
C GLY A 93 2.64 4.33 -0.32
N PHE A 94 3.02 4.27 -1.60
CA PHE A 94 2.67 5.30 -2.57
C PHE A 94 1.46 4.89 -3.39
N ARG A 95 0.32 5.46 -3.06
CA ARG A 95 -0.99 5.09 -3.62
C ARG A 95 -1.83 6.32 -3.92
N MET A 96 -2.71 6.18 -4.88
CA MET A 96 -3.72 7.19 -5.19
C MET A 96 -5.10 6.54 -5.18
N PHE A 97 -6.07 7.18 -4.54
CA PHE A 97 -7.43 6.69 -4.42
C PHE A 97 -8.41 7.75 -4.89
N LYS A 98 -9.50 7.34 -5.53
CA LYS A 98 -10.69 8.18 -5.61
C LYS A 98 -11.36 8.26 -4.23
N LYS A 99 -11.86 9.41 -3.82
CA LYS A 99 -12.54 9.59 -2.52
C LYS A 99 -13.65 8.54 -2.33
N LYS A 100 -14.50 8.37 -3.33
CA LYS A 100 -15.57 7.37 -3.34
C LYS A 100 -15.11 5.93 -3.11
N THR A 101 -13.85 5.61 -3.41
CA THR A 101 -13.25 4.30 -3.16
C THR A 101 -12.93 4.13 -1.69
N LEU A 102 -12.33 5.15 -1.06
CA LEU A 102 -12.02 5.14 0.37
C LEU A 102 -13.29 5.17 1.24
N GLU A 103 -14.35 5.83 0.81
CA GLU A 103 -15.65 5.86 1.49
C GLU A 103 -16.29 4.47 1.65
N ARG A 104 -15.91 3.52 0.80
CA ARG A 104 -16.40 2.14 0.85
C ARG A 104 -15.57 1.22 1.74
N ILE A 105 -14.40 1.67 2.20
CA ILE A 105 -13.53 0.89 3.08
C ILE A 105 -14.03 0.99 4.51
N ASP A 106 -14.19 -0.16 5.14
CA ASP A 106 -14.50 -0.26 6.56
C ASP A 106 -13.19 -0.26 7.37
N PHE A 107 -12.76 0.94 7.79
CA PHE A 107 -11.52 1.12 8.55
C PHE A 107 -11.55 0.46 9.94
N ASP A 108 -12.74 0.17 10.49
CA ASP A 108 -12.88 -0.49 11.79
C ASP A 108 -12.59 -1.99 11.70
N LYS A 109 -12.73 -2.57 10.53
CA LYS A 109 -12.34 -3.97 10.25
C LYS A 109 -10.85 -4.16 10.02
N ILE A 110 -10.09 -3.08 9.80
CA ILE A 110 -8.64 -3.13 9.63
C ILE A 110 -7.98 -3.21 11.01
N ARG A 111 -7.33 -4.34 11.29
CA ARG A 111 -6.77 -4.65 12.60
C ARG A 111 -5.29 -4.31 12.73
N SER A 112 -4.57 -4.29 11.62
CA SER A 112 -3.13 -4.06 11.62
C SER A 112 -2.79 -2.58 11.78
N ASP A 113 -1.80 -2.29 12.62
CA ASP A 113 -1.28 -0.95 12.86
C ASP A 113 0.08 -0.70 12.20
N GLY A 114 0.69 -1.72 11.58
CA GLY A 114 1.96 -1.66 10.85
C GLY A 114 1.78 -1.76 9.34
N PHE A 115 2.79 -2.31 8.64
CA PHE A 115 2.76 -2.47 7.18
C PHE A 115 1.66 -3.41 6.67
N ALA A 116 1.20 -4.35 7.49
CA ALA A 116 0.09 -5.23 7.15
C ALA A 116 -1.21 -4.46 6.85
N PHE A 117 -1.37 -3.24 7.38
CA PHE A 117 -2.45 -2.32 7.04
C PHE A 117 -2.62 -2.15 5.51
N GLN A 118 -1.52 -2.01 4.78
CA GLN A 118 -1.55 -1.81 3.33
C GLN A 118 -2.20 -2.99 2.60
N ILE A 119 -1.99 -4.20 3.11
CA ILE A 119 -2.52 -5.44 2.54
C ILE A 119 -4.00 -5.59 2.91
N GLU A 120 -4.39 -5.22 4.13
CA GLU A 120 -5.78 -5.25 4.56
C GLU A 120 -6.66 -4.28 3.75
N VAL A 121 -6.14 -3.09 3.43
CA VAL A 121 -6.80 -2.15 2.52
C VAL A 121 -7.02 -2.79 1.15
N LEU A 122 -5.98 -3.39 0.56
CA LEU A 122 -6.09 -4.04 -0.75
C LEU A 122 -7.05 -5.22 -0.73
N TYR A 123 -7.07 -5.98 0.35
CA TYR A 123 -8.02 -7.08 0.51
C TYR A 123 -9.47 -6.57 0.49
N GLN A 124 -9.78 -5.48 1.21
CA GLN A 124 -11.11 -4.89 1.18
C GLN A 124 -11.46 -4.35 -0.21
N LEU A 125 -10.54 -3.64 -0.87
CA LEU A 125 -10.74 -3.13 -2.23
C LEU A 125 -11.09 -4.26 -3.21
N LYS A 126 -10.39 -5.39 -3.10
CA LYS A 126 -10.70 -6.59 -3.89
C LYS A 126 -12.11 -7.12 -3.59
N GLN A 127 -12.47 -7.29 -2.30
CA GLN A 127 -13.79 -7.78 -1.91
C GLN A 127 -14.92 -6.86 -2.41
N LEU A 128 -14.64 -5.57 -2.55
CA LEU A 128 -15.56 -4.58 -3.08
C LEU A 128 -15.60 -4.53 -4.62
N GLY A 129 -14.80 -5.36 -5.30
CA GLY A 129 -14.70 -5.40 -6.77
C GLY A 129 -14.08 -4.13 -7.38
N MET A 130 -13.26 -3.41 -6.61
CA MET A 130 -12.61 -2.18 -7.07
C MET A 130 -11.48 -2.48 -8.05
N LYS A 131 -11.40 -1.66 -9.12
CA LYS A 131 -10.38 -1.77 -10.17
C LYS A 131 -9.13 -1.01 -9.78
N GLY A 132 -8.01 -1.72 -9.57
CA GLY A 132 -6.70 -1.14 -9.33
C GLY A 132 -5.80 -1.21 -10.55
N LEU A 133 -4.82 -0.30 -10.61
CA LEU A 133 -3.73 -0.32 -11.58
C LEU A 133 -2.40 -0.13 -10.84
N GLU A 134 -1.39 -0.91 -11.21
CA GLU A 134 -0.01 -0.65 -10.84
C GLU A 134 0.68 0.22 -11.89
N VAL A 135 1.35 1.26 -11.43
CA VAL A 135 2.18 2.14 -12.26
C VAL A 135 3.63 2.05 -11.81
N PRO A 136 4.61 2.11 -12.70
CA PRO A 136 6.01 2.05 -12.30
C PRO A 136 6.39 3.26 -11.44
N THR A 137 7.30 3.03 -10.50
CA THR A 137 7.88 4.06 -9.62
C THR A 137 9.37 3.87 -9.47
N VAL A 138 10.09 4.96 -9.24
CA VAL A 138 11.49 4.95 -8.80
C VAL A 138 11.53 5.14 -7.29
N PHE A 139 11.80 4.05 -6.57
CA PHE A 139 11.92 4.07 -5.12
C PHE A 139 13.38 4.30 -4.72
N VAL A 140 13.65 5.38 -4.01
CA VAL A 140 14.99 5.71 -3.52
C VAL A 140 15.10 5.30 -2.05
N ASN A 141 16.18 4.56 -1.71
CA ASN A 141 16.38 4.22 -0.30
C ASN A 141 16.57 5.50 0.52
N ARG A 142 15.86 5.59 1.65
CA ARG A 142 16.01 6.75 2.55
C ARG A 142 17.46 6.93 2.98
N THR A 143 17.89 8.17 3.11
CA THR A 143 19.24 8.52 3.54
C THR A 143 19.40 8.50 5.06
N GLU A 144 18.29 8.68 5.79
CA GLU A 144 18.26 8.70 7.25
C GLU A 144 17.25 7.69 7.83
N GLY A 145 17.55 7.18 9.02
CA GLY A 145 16.72 6.22 9.73
C GLY A 145 16.94 4.76 9.32
N SER A 146 16.49 3.85 10.18
CA SER A 146 16.52 2.40 9.93
C SER A 146 15.14 1.87 9.56
N SER A 147 15.11 0.74 8.85
CA SER A 147 13.85 0.04 8.59
C SER A 147 13.23 -0.42 9.91
N LYS A 148 11.98 -0.01 10.16
CA LYS A 148 11.24 -0.39 11.37
C LYS A 148 10.60 -1.78 11.29
N MET A 149 10.94 -2.57 10.28
CA MET A 149 10.39 -3.92 10.12
C MET A 149 11.03 -4.85 11.16
N GLY A 150 10.50 -4.82 12.36
CA GLY A 150 10.89 -5.68 13.47
C GLY A 150 10.16 -7.01 13.47
N SER A 151 10.54 -7.89 14.40
CA SER A 151 9.92 -9.20 14.61
C SER A 151 8.41 -9.10 14.90
N SER A 152 7.97 -8.06 15.60
CA SER A 152 6.56 -7.78 15.88
C SER A 152 5.74 -7.53 14.61
N GLU A 153 6.25 -6.74 13.67
CA GLU A 153 5.56 -6.47 12.41
C GLU A 153 5.52 -7.69 11.49
N MET A 154 6.59 -8.49 11.49
CA MET A 154 6.61 -9.76 10.78
C MET A 154 5.57 -10.74 11.36
N MET A 155 5.42 -10.80 12.68
CA MET A 155 4.41 -11.63 13.33
C MET A 155 2.99 -11.15 12.99
N GLN A 156 2.73 -9.85 13.01
CA GLN A 156 1.43 -9.29 12.60
C GLN A 156 1.11 -9.64 11.14
N PHE A 157 2.10 -9.54 10.25
CA PHE A 157 1.96 -9.93 8.85
C PHE A 157 1.60 -11.40 8.71
N ILE A 158 2.30 -12.31 9.39
CA ILE A 158 2.03 -13.75 9.34
C ILE A 158 0.63 -14.05 9.89
N THR A 159 0.27 -13.46 11.03
CA THR A 159 -1.05 -13.65 11.65
C THR A 159 -2.17 -13.17 10.73
N MET A 160 -1.99 -12.04 10.08
CA MET A 160 -2.93 -11.53 9.08
C MET A 160 -3.05 -12.51 7.90
N CYS A 161 -1.93 -12.98 7.33
CA CYS A 161 -1.93 -13.93 6.24
C CYS A 161 -2.71 -15.19 6.60
N ILE A 162 -2.46 -15.77 7.78
CA ILE A 162 -3.19 -16.94 8.27
C ILE A 162 -4.69 -16.66 8.39
N SER A 163 -5.07 -15.46 8.85
CA SER A 163 -6.48 -15.08 9.01
C SER A 163 -7.25 -14.98 7.70
N TYR A 164 -6.55 -14.83 6.57
CA TYR A 164 -7.17 -14.79 5.23
C TYR A 164 -7.19 -16.15 4.52
N ILE A 165 -6.38 -17.11 4.98
CA ILE A 165 -6.42 -18.48 4.48
C ILE A 165 -7.77 -19.09 4.89
N GLY A 166 -8.64 -19.35 3.91
CA GLY A 166 -9.96 -19.94 4.15
C GLY A 166 -11.13 -18.94 4.16
N ARG A 167 -10.91 -17.65 4.08
CA ARG A 167 -11.99 -16.71 3.77
C ARG A 167 -12.33 -16.80 2.28
N LYS A 168 -13.56 -17.22 1.98
CA LYS A 168 -14.14 -17.24 0.63
C LYS A 168 -14.59 -15.86 0.23
#